data_34a864f6f0f9d882e86b9ab7591b39d3
#
_entry.id   34a864f6f0f9d882e86b9ab7591b39d3
#
_cell.length_a   1.000
_cell.length_b   1.000
_cell.length_c   1.000
_cell.angle_alpha   90.00
_cell.angle_beta   90.00
_cell.angle_gamma   90.00
#
_symmetry.space_group_name_H-M   'P 1'
#
loop_
_entity.id
_entity.type
_entity.pdbx_description
1 polymer ?
#
loop_
_entity_poly.entity_id
_entity_poly.type
_entity_poly.pdbx_seq_one_letter_code
_entity_poly.pdbx_strand_id
1 'polypeptide(L)'
;MTEARTQDMCLENVARNAPYLKQGRTLRDLHELRLGAGDSGVVIAAGPSLRRRDPVPVLKQRDFEGAVVCTESAISHCLRQGLMPTVAVSVDPHPLRIVRWFGDPELDQARMNADDYFRRQEQDPSFADEVAKNEELLSMMAEHGKDIRIALGTTASPDVVKRVHEIGMQVFWFNPMLDDPDTPGSVTMELHRQNGLPCMNAGGNVGGACWMLAHAVLDKSRVAVTGMDFGYYADTPLLNTQYYYEARDLVGGDESRIGELYIDIHNPHTDEWYYTDPAYYWYRSAFIEMAADADCTTYNCSGGGTLFSDHVHWASLEEFLDGATT
;
A
#
# COMPACT_ATOMS: atom_id res chain seq x y z
N MET A 1 -16.41 -1.81 15.61
CA MET A 1 -15.75 -0.69 16.34
C MET A 1 -14.58 -0.08 15.58
N THR A 2 -13.67 -0.86 15.02
CA THR A 2 -12.51 -0.34 14.26
C THR A 2 -12.95 0.36 12.99
N GLU A 3 -13.90 -0.19 12.25
CA GLU A 3 -14.41 0.35 10.99
C GLU A 3 -15.05 1.74 11.15
N ALA A 4 -15.96 1.91 12.11
CA ALA A 4 -16.60 3.21 12.37
C ALA A 4 -15.57 4.28 12.79
N ARG A 5 -14.60 3.93 13.65
CA ARG A 5 -13.55 4.86 14.08
C ARG A 5 -12.61 5.26 12.93
N THR A 6 -12.30 4.33 12.04
CA THR A 6 -11.50 4.62 10.85
C THR A 6 -12.26 5.52 9.88
N GLN A 7 -13.55 5.30 9.70
CA GLN A 7 -14.40 6.12 8.85
C GLN A 7 -14.49 7.57 9.35
N ASP A 8 -14.70 7.79 10.65
CA ASP A 8 -14.71 9.14 11.24
C ASP A 8 -13.37 9.85 11.00
N MET A 9 -12.24 9.16 11.24
CA MET A 9 -10.90 9.70 10.94
C MET A 9 -10.74 10.06 9.46
N CYS A 10 -11.20 9.22 8.55
CA CYS A 10 -11.18 9.48 7.12
C CYS A 10 -11.94 10.77 6.76
N LEU A 11 -13.15 10.94 7.29
CA LEU A 11 -13.96 12.14 7.05
C LEU A 11 -13.34 13.42 7.62
N GLU A 12 -12.78 13.35 8.83
CA GLU A 12 -12.04 14.47 9.40
C GLU A 12 -10.82 14.83 8.53
N ASN A 13 -10.08 13.85 8.05
CA ASN A 13 -8.93 14.08 7.18
C ASN A 13 -9.34 14.72 5.86
N VAL A 14 -10.44 14.27 5.23
CA VAL A 14 -10.97 14.89 4.00
C VAL A 14 -11.24 16.38 4.23
N ALA A 15 -11.89 16.74 5.34
CA ALA A 15 -12.18 18.13 5.67
C ALA A 15 -10.90 18.96 5.86
N ARG A 16 -9.88 18.39 6.53
CA ARG A 16 -8.58 19.05 6.75
C ARG A 16 -7.77 19.18 5.46
N ASN A 17 -7.89 18.23 4.55
CA ASN A 17 -7.16 18.19 3.29
C ASN A 17 -7.79 19.08 2.19
N ALA A 18 -9.04 19.54 2.37
CA ALA A 18 -9.76 20.33 1.38
C ALA A 18 -8.98 21.53 0.80
N PRO A 19 -8.15 22.28 1.57
CA PRO A 19 -7.34 23.38 1.02
C PRO A 19 -6.29 22.94 0.00
N TYR A 20 -5.81 21.68 0.09
CA TYR A 20 -4.77 21.14 -0.78
C TYR A 20 -5.32 20.60 -2.10
N LEU A 21 -6.61 20.28 -2.20
CA LEU A 21 -7.18 19.65 -3.39
C LEU A 21 -6.99 20.48 -4.67
N LYS A 22 -6.84 21.81 -4.53
CA LYS A 22 -6.56 22.72 -5.64
C LYS A 22 -5.10 22.72 -6.11
N GLN A 23 -4.21 22.06 -5.37
CA GLN A 23 -2.77 22.03 -5.61
C GLN A 23 -2.30 20.71 -6.24
N GLY A 24 -3.16 20.07 -7.02
CA GLY A 24 -2.86 18.81 -7.67
C GLY A 24 -3.75 18.58 -8.87
N ARG A 25 -3.58 17.45 -9.47
CA ARG A 25 -4.39 16.91 -10.56
C ARG A 25 -5.28 15.76 -10.04
N THR A 26 -6.01 15.12 -10.90
CA THR A 26 -6.90 14.01 -10.57
C THR A 26 -6.42 12.70 -11.21
N LEU A 27 -6.97 11.55 -10.81
CA LEU A 27 -6.71 10.29 -11.53
C LEU A 27 -7.15 10.33 -13.00
N ARG A 28 -8.11 11.19 -13.38
CA ARG A 28 -8.46 11.38 -14.79
C ARG A 28 -7.29 11.99 -15.56
N ASP A 29 -6.64 13.00 -14.97
CA ASP A 29 -5.46 13.61 -15.58
C ASP A 29 -4.28 12.62 -15.62
N LEU A 30 -4.17 11.73 -14.62
CA LEU A 30 -3.16 10.68 -14.62
C LEU A 30 -3.36 9.68 -15.76
N HIS A 31 -4.60 9.26 -15.98
CA HIS A 31 -4.99 8.38 -17.09
C HIS A 31 -4.59 8.96 -18.45
N GLU A 32 -4.80 10.28 -18.66
CA GLU A 32 -4.46 10.97 -19.89
C GLU A 32 -2.95 10.98 -20.20
N LEU A 33 -2.09 10.81 -19.20
CA LEU A 33 -0.63 10.77 -19.39
C LEU A 33 -0.14 9.49 -20.08
N ARG A 34 -0.96 8.43 -20.16
CA ARG A 34 -0.63 7.16 -20.81
C ARG A 34 0.72 6.57 -20.38
N LEU A 35 0.93 6.49 -19.07
CA LEU A 35 2.20 6.09 -18.46
C LEU A 35 2.46 4.59 -18.57
N GLY A 36 3.76 4.24 -18.73
CA GLY A 36 4.23 2.86 -18.89
C GLY A 36 3.90 2.28 -20.25
N ALA A 37 4.89 1.76 -20.96
CA ALA A 37 4.72 1.16 -22.27
C ALA A 37 3.91 -0.15 -22.21
N GLY A 38 3.22 -0.48 -23.30
CA GLY A 38 2.49 -1.75 -23.45
C GLY A 38 1.32 -1.92 -22.47
N ASP A 39 0.92 -3.16 -22.28
CA ASP A 39 -0.27 -3.59 -21.55
C ASP A 39 0.04 -4.15 -20.15
N SER A 40 1.30 -4.16 -19.76
CA SER A 40 1.76 -4.80 -18.53
C SER A 40 2.09 -3.78 -17.44
N GLY A 41 1.68 -4.08 -16.20
CA GLY A 41 2.00 -3.34 -15.00
C GLY A 41 2.58 -4.24 -13.91
N VAL A 42 3.47 -3.68 -13.09
CA VAL A 42 4.01 -4.35 -11.89
C VAL A 42 3.72 -3.52 -10.67
N VAL A 43 3.09 -4.14 -9.68
CA VAL A 43 2.86 -3.56 -8.36
C VAL A 43 3.97 -3.99 -7.42
N ILE A 44 4.58 -3.02 -6.73
CA ILE A 44 5.58 -3.28 -5.68
C ILE A 44 4.99 -2.83 -4.35
N ALA A 45 4.57 -3.78 -3.54
CA ALA A 45 4.12 -3.56 -2.17
C ALA A 45 5.21 -3.93 -1.16
N ALA A 46 5.02 -3.59 0.12
CA ALA A 46 6.04 -3.72 1.15
C ALA A 46 5.83 -4.91 2.11
N GLY A 47 5.17 -5.97 1.65
CA GLY A 47 5.01 -7.18 2.45
C GLY A 47 6.34 -7.95 2.65
N PRO A 48 6.34 -8.98 3.49
CA PRO A 48 7.57 -9.70 3.87
C PRO A 48 8.37 -10.28 2.70
N SER A 49 7.71 -10.66 1.60
CA SER A 49 8.38 -11.20 0.42
C SER A 49 9.23 -10.17 -0.33
N LEU A 50 8.96 -8.87 -0.21
CA LEU A 50 9.75 -7.82 -0.87
C LEU A 50 11.24 -7.93 -0.53
N ARG A 51 11.59 -8.26 0.71
CA ARG A 51 12.99 -8.44 1.12
C ARG A 51 13.57 -9.78 0.70
N ARG A 52 12.73 -10.80 0.51
CA ARG A 52 13.15 -12.18 0.15
C ARG A 52 13.21 -12.38 -1.36
N ARG A 53 12.40 -11.66 -2.12
CA ARG A 53 12.22 -11.76 -3.57
C ARG A 53 12.12 -10.36 -4.18
N ASP A 54 13.22 -9.63 -4.11
CA ASP A 54 13.27 -8.23 -4.58
C ASP A 54 12.98 -8.14 -6.08
N PRO A 55 11.90 -7.45 -6.50
CA PRO A 55 11.55 -7.32 -7.92
C PRO A 55 12.43 -6.32 -8.68
N VAL A 56 13.06 -5.36 -8.00
CA VAL A 56 13.75 -4.25 -8.65
C VAL A 56 14.92 -4.71 -9.52
N PRO A 57 15.83 -5.62 -9.07
CA PRO A 57 16.89 -6.13 -9.92
C PRO A 57 16.38 -6.81 -11.18
N VAL A 58 15.27 -7.58 -11.07
CA VAL A 58 14.67 -8.29 -12.20
C VAL A 58 14.11 -7.30 -13.23
N LEU A 59 13.36 -6.29 -12.78
CA LEU A 59 12.81 -5.25 -13.64
C LEU A 59 13.90 -4.48 -14.39
N LYS A 60 15.00 -4.15 -13.70
CA LYS A 60 16.15 -3.47 -14.31
C LYS A 60 16.89 -4.36 -15.31
N GLN A 61 17.12 -5.64 -14.98
CA GLN A 61 17.79 -6.58 -15.86
C GLN A 61 17.01 -6.83 -17.15
N ARG A 62 15.69 -6.73 -17.10
CA ARG A 62 14.79 -6.94 -18.25
C ARG A 62 14.44 -5.63 -18.96
N ASP A 63 15.02 -4.51 -18.56
CA ASP A 63 14.71 -3.17 -19.11
C ASP A 63 13.18 -2.93 -19.20
N PHE A 64 12.48 -3.23 -18.10
CA PHE A 64 11.01 -3.16 -18.10
C PHE A 64 10.51 -1.73 -18.29
N GLU A 65 9.81 -1.48 -19.38
CA GLU A 65 9.25 -0.18 -19.76
C GLU A 65 7.75 -0.03 -19.41
N GLY A 66 7.10 -1.09 -18.91
CA GLY A 66 5.71 -1.06 -18.47
C GLY A 66 5.49 -0.18 -17.24
N ALA A 67 4.28 -0.15 -16.71
CA ALA A 67 3.98 0.65 -15.54
C ALA A 67 4.49 -0.02 -14.25
N VAL A 68 5.27 0.70 -13.45
CA VAL A 68 5.64 0.29 -12.09
C VAL A 68 4.85 1.13 -11.09
N VAL A 69 3.92 0.52 -10.37
CA VAL A 69 3.14 1.18 -9.32
C VAL A 69 3.57 0.67 -7.97
N CYS A 70 3.92 1.55 -7.05
CA CYS A 70 4.36 1.12 -5.73
C CYS A 70 3.53 1.72 -4.59
N THR A 71 3.49 1.01 -3.46
CA THR A 71 2.96 1.59 -2.22
C THR A 71 3.91 2.68 -1.70
N GLU A 72 3.39 3.63 -0.92
CA GLU A 72 4.22 4.65 -0.24
C GLU A 72 5.37 4.02 0.55
N SER A 73 5.13 2.89 1.19
CA SER A 73 6.12 2.15 1.99
C SER A 73 7.23 1.49 1.14
N ALA A 74 7.02 1.32 -0.16
CA ALA A 74 8.02 0.75 -1.07
C ALA A 74 8.82 1.81 -1.86
N ILE A 75 8.45 3.10 -1.79
CA ILE A 75 9.13 4.17 -2.53
C ILE A 75 10.64 4.17 -2.24
N SER A 76 11.03 4.20 -0.96
CA SER A 76 12.44 4.24 -0.57
C SER A 76 13.22 3.01 -1.04
N HIS A 77 12.58 1.83 -1.05
CA HIS A 77 13.18 0.61 -1.56
C HIS A 77 13.48 0.72 -3.06
N CYS A 78 12.54 1.21 -3.86
CA CYS A 78 12.73 1.44 -5.29
C CYS A 78 13.85 2.46 -5.55
N LEU A 79 13.81 3.61 -4.88
CA LEU A 79 14.78 4.69 -5.08
C LEU A 79 16.20 4.31 -4.70
N ARG A 80 16.42 3.58 -3.58
CA ARG A 80 17.75 3.06 -3.19
C ARG A 80 18.39 2.21 -4.26
N GLN A 81 17.60 1.57 -5.09
CA GLN A 81 18.08 0.73 -6.18
C GLN A 81 18.07 1.43 -7.54
N GLY A 82 17.79 2.74 -7.56
CA GLY A 82 17.76 3.54 -8.78
C GLY A 82 16.59 3.20 -9.72
N LEU A 83 15.46 2.73 -9.14
CA LEU A 83 14.21 2.57 -9.85
C LEU A 83 13.24 3.69 -9.46
N MET A 84 12.91 4.57 -10.41
CA MET A 84 11.85 5.55 -10.22
C MET A 84 10.50 4.90 -10.55
N PRO A 85 9.56 4.75 -9.59
CA PRO A 85 8.26 4.19 -9.90
C PRO A 85 7.49 5.11 -10.85
N THR A 86 6.66 4.53 -11.70
CA THR A 86 5.76 5.28 -12.58
C THR A 86 4.79 6.13 -11.77
N VAL A 87 4.20 5.54 -10.72
CA VAL A 87 3.31 6.20 -9.75
C VAL A 87 3.44 5.51 -8.40
N ALA A 88 3.49 6.28 -7.32
CA ALA A 88 3.29 5.78 -5.96
C ALA A 88 1.83 6.00 -5.53
N VAL A 89 1.34 5.21 -4.57
CA VAL A 89 -0.03 5.35 -4.03
C VAL A 89 0.03 5.48 -2.52
N SER A 90 -0.77 6.39 -1.96
CA SER A 90 -0.96 6.52 -0.51
C SER A 90 -2.43 6.76 -0.17
N VAL A 91 -2.94 6.01 0.81
CA VAL A 91 -4.34 6.08 1.26
C VAL A 91 -4.48 6.10 2.79
N ASP A 92 -3.40 5.82 3.53
CA ASP A 92 -3.45 5.60 4.98
C ASP A 92 -3.86 6.89 5.73
N PRO A 93 -4.93 6.85 6.54
CA PRO A 93 -5.39 8.00 7.29
C PRO A 93 -4.54 8.32 8.53
N HIS A 94 -3.58 7.46 8.91
CA HIS A 94 -2.85 7.56 10.16
C HIS A 94 -1.67 8.54 10.07
N PRO A 95 -1.53 9.53 11.00
CA PRO A 95 -0.55 10.61 10.89
C PRO A 95 0.90 10.15 10.98
N LEU A 96 1.19 9.08 11.70
CA LEU A 96 2.54 8.68 12.06
C LEU A 96 3.30 7.93 10.98
N ARG A 97 2.65 7.57 9.91
CA ARG A 97 3.29 6.86 8.79
C ARG A 97 4.29 7.72 8.02
N ILE A 98 4.26 9.04 8.23
CA ILE A 98 5.17 9.99 7.55
C ILE A 98 6.64 9.67 7.75
N VAL A 99 7.05 9.29 8.97
CA VAL A 99 8.45 8.95 9.29
C VAL A 99 8.95 7.79 8.44
N ARG A 100 8.14 6.76 8.28
CA ARG A 100 8.51 5.53 7.58
C ARG A 100 8.58 5.71 6.06
N TRP A 101 7.79 6.62 5.50
CA TRP A 101 7.60 6.69 4.05
C TRP A 101 8.25 7.88 3.39
N PHE A 102 8.20 9.03 4.06
CA PHE A 102 8.60 10.31 3.46
C PHE A 102 9.68 11.06 4.26
N GLY A 103 10.06 10.52 5.43
CA GLY A 103 10.89 11.23 6.40
C GLY A 103 10.14 12.38 7.08
N ASP A 104 10.36 12.54 8.37
CA ASP A 104 9.76 13.61 9.17
C ASP A 104 10.82 14.62 9.58
N PRO A 105 10.83 15.84 9.03
CA PRO A 105 11.81 16.85 9.39
C PRO A 105 11.64 17.41 10.81
N GLU A 106 10.48 17.15 11.43
CA GLU A 106 10.15 17.60 12.79
C GLU A 106 10.31 16.47 13.83
N LEU A 107 10.85 15.30 13.42
CA LEU A 107 11.02 14.16 14.31
C LEU A 107 12.04 14.48 15.40
N ASP A 108 11.56 14.57 16.64
CA ASP A 108 12.39 14.70 17.83
C ASP A 108 11.98 13.71 18.93
N GLN A 109 12.76 13.62 19.99
CA GLN A 109 12.47 12.73 21.12
C GLN A 109 11.14 13.05 21.80
N ALA A 110 10.73 14.33 21.86
CA ALA A 110 9.49 14.72 22.49
C ALA A 110 8.29 14.22 21.67
N ARG A 111 8.37 14.34 20.33
CA ARG A 111 7.35 13.83 19.41
C ARG A 111 7.25 12.29 19.48
N MET A 112 8.37 11.59 19.49
CA MET A 112 8.39 10.12 19.68
C MET A 112 7.76 9.71 21.01
N ASN A 113 8.09 10.41 22.11
CA ASN A 113 7.56 10.10 23.45
C ASN A 113 6.07 10.45 23.61
N ALA A 114 5.58 11.45 22.90
CA ALA A 114 4.18 11.89 22.97
C ALA A 114 3.24 10.94 22.23
N ASP A 115 3.77 10.13 21.34
CA ASP A 115 2.99 9.34 20.41
C ASP A 115 2.88 7.88 20.82
N ASP A 116 1.64 7.37 20.91
CA ASP A 116 1.38 5.99 21.32
C ASP A 116 1.91 4.96 20.32
N TYR A 117 1.91 5.31 19.02
CA TYR A 117 2.47 4.44 17.97
C TYR A 117 3.98 4.23 18.15
N PHE A 118 4.73 5.30 18.38
CA PHE A 118 6.17 5.20 18.65
C PHE A 118 6.46 4.40 19.93
N ARG A 119 5.70 4.64 21.00
CA ARG A 119 5.84 3.87 22.26
C ARG A 119 5.55 2.38 22.07
N ARG A 120 4.59 2.02 21.23
CA ARG A 120 4.31 0.63 20.89
C ARG A 120 5.43 -0.01 20.09
N GLN A 121 6.09 0.76 19.23
CA GLN A 121 7.16 0.29 18.34
C GLN A 121 8.53 0.20 19.02
N GLU A 122 8.73 0.79 20.22
CA GLU A 122 9.98 0.65 21.00
C GLU A 122 10.38 -0.82 21.24
N GLN A 123 9.43 -1.75 21.21
CA GLN A 123 9.65 -3.18 21.39
C GLN A 123 9.98 -3.91 20.09
N ASP A 124 9.79 -3.28 18.92
CA ASP A 124 10.09 -3.86 17.62
C ASP A 124 11.48 -3.41 17.14
N PRO A 125 12.47 -4.34 17.04
CA PRO A 125 13.82 -4.01 16.57
C PRO A 125 13.85 -3.40 15.17
N SER A 126 12.87 -3.71 14.31
CA SER A 126 12.78 -3.15 12.95
C SER A 126 12.48 -1.66 12.95
N PHE A 127 11.81 -1.16 13.97
CA PHE A 127 11.44 0.24 14.07
C PHE A 127 12.63 1.15 14.42
N ALA A 128 13.55 0.68 15.26
CA ALA A 128 14.79 1.41 15.57
C ALA A 128 15.59 1.72 14.28
N ASP A 129 15.62 0.76 13.35
CA ASP A 129 16.24 0.95 12.05
C ASP A 129 15.52 2.02 11.20
N GLU A 130 14.21 2.12 11.28
CA GLU A 130 13.43 3.10 10.52
C GLU A 130 13.64 4.53 11.02
N VAL A 131 13.66 4.72 12.33
CA VAL A 131 14.01 6.03 12.93
C VAL A 131 15.44 6.43 12.56
N ALA A 132 16.39 5.49 12.64
CA ALA A 132 17.76 5.74 12.23
C ALA A 132 17.93 6.11 10.74
N LYS A 133 16.99 5.68 9.90
CA LYS A 133 16.94 5.99 8.45
C LYS A 133 16.18 7.28 8.13
N ASN A 134 15.62 7.97 9.11
CA ASN A 134 14.84 9.19 8.86
C ASN A 134 15.65 10.24 8.07
N GLU A 135 16.90 10.48 8.45
CA GLU A 135 17.79 11.42 7.75
C GLU A 135 18.08 10.98 6.31
N GLU A 136 18.23 9.67 6.08
CA GLU A 136 18.39 9.12 4.74
C GLU A 136 17.14 9.37 3.90
N LEU A 137 15.94 9.14 4.46
CA LEU A 137 14.68 9.40 3.79
C LEU A 137 14.49 10.88 3.46
N LEU A 138 14.82 11.77 4.41
CA LEU A 138 14.77 13.22 4.18
C LEU A 138 15.66 13.63 2.99
N SER A 139 16.90 13.13 2.94
CA SER A 139 17.82 13.38 1.84
C SER A 139 17.28 12.85 0.51
N MET A 140 16.81 11.62 0.49
CA MET A 140 16.24 10.95 -0.70
C MET A 140 15.02 11.70 -1.25
N MET A 141 14.11 12.15 -0.35
CA MET A 141 12.95 12.92 -0.75
C MET A 141 13.32 14.32 -1.26
N ALA A 142 14.35 14.94 -0.71
CA ALA A 142 14.86 16.23 -1.22
C ALA A 142 15.46 16.09 -2.64
N GLU A 143 16.10 14.96 -2.93
CA GLU A 143 16.72 14.70 -4.24
C GLU A 143 15.68 14.32 -5.30
N HIS A 144 14.80 13.37 -4.98
CA HIS A 144 13.92 12.70 -5.96
C HIS A 144 12.47 13.14 -5.90
N GLY A 145 12.04 13.82 -4.83
CA GLY A 145 10.62 14.03 -4.56
C GLY A 145 9.84 14.70 -5.69
N LYS A 146 10.43 15.68 -6.37
CA LYS A 146 9.79 16.41 -7.49
C LYS A 146 9.50 15.54 -8.70
N ASP A 147 10.21 14.43 -8.84
CA ASP A 147 10.07 13.50 -9.95
C ASP A 147 9.04 12.39 -9.63
N ILE A 148 8.66 12.24 -8.36
CA ILE A 148 7.70 11.23 -7.93
C ILE A 148 6.27 11.70 -8.24
N ARG A 149 5.53 10.88 -8.98
CA ARG A 149 4.06 10.99 -9.10
C ARG A 149 3.43 10.20 -7.98
N ILE A 150 2.45 10.80 -7.29
CA ILE A 150 1.73 10.13 -6.22
C ILE A 150 0.22 10.24 -6.41
N ALA A 151 -0.45 9.10 -6.49
CA ALA A 151 -1.90 9.03 -6.36
C ALA A 151 -2.23 9.08 -4.86
N LEU A 152 -2.88 10.17 -4.42
CA LEU A 152 -3.09 10.47 -3.02
C LEU A 152 -4.58 10.46 -2.70
N GLY A 153 -4.98 9.59 -1.78
CA GLY A 153 -6.35 9.54 -1.29
C GLY A 153 -6.71 10.79 -0.47
N THR A 154 -7.91 11.32 -0.67
CA THR A 154 -8.39 12.47 0.11
C THR A 154 -8.47 12.19 1.61
N THR A 155 -8.56 10.93 2.00
CA THR A 155 -8.57 10.44 3.38
C THR A 155 -7.19 10.33 4.01
N ALA A 156 -6.11 10.50 3.22
CA ALA A 156 -4.75 10.43 3.74
C ALA A 156 -4.53 11.40 4.89
N SER A 157 -3.65 11.05 5.82
CA SER A 157 -3.30 11.91 6.95
C SER A 157 -2.93 13.33 6.49
N PRO A 158 -3.42 14.38 7.14
CA PRO A 158 -3.03 15.76 6.87
C PRO A 158 -1.51 16.00 6.95
N ASP A 159 -0.81 15.28 7.83
CA ASP A 159 0.65 15.36 7.93
C ASP A 159 1.32 14.77 6.70
N VAL A 160 0.81 13.64 6.18
CA VAL A 160 1.27 13.06 4.90
C VAL A 160 1.01 14.01 3.75
N VAL A 161 -0.20 14.59 3.68
CA VAL A 161 -0.57 15.56 2.63
C VAL A 161 0.36 16.78 2.66
N LYS A 162 0.55 17.39 3.84
CA LYS A 162 1.48 18.50 4.03
C LYS A 162 2.89 18.13 3.56
N ARG A 163 3.39 16.96 4.02
CA ARG A 163 4.75 16.51 3.69
C ARG A 163 4.94 16.24 2.20
N VAL A 164 3.98 15.61 1.54
CA VAL A 164 4.01 15.36 0.09
C VAL A 164 4.11 16.66 -0.70
N HIS A 165 3.37 17.71 -0.29
CA HIS A 165 3.45 19.03 -0.91
C HIS A 165 4.77 19.76 -0.61
N GLU A 166 5.32 19.65 0.60
CA GLU A 166 6.64 20.21 0.95
C GLU A 166 7.76 19.59 0.14
N ILE A 167 7.72 18.30 -0.09
CA ILE A 167 8.65 17.57 -0.97
C ILE A 167 8.50 18.02 -2.43
N GLY A 168 7.32 18.47 -2.82
CA GLY A 168 7.00 18.90 -4.18
C GLY A 168 6.63 17.76 -5.11
N MET A 169 6.12 16.64 -4.58
CA MET A 169 5.62 15.53 -5.39
C MET A 169 4.49 15.96 -6.32
N GLN A 170 4.35 15.25 -7.46
CA GLN A 170 3.29 15.46 -8.43
C GLN A 170 2.02 14.73 -7.99
N VAL A 171 1.11 15.44 -7.33
CA VAL A 171 -0.09 14.85 -6.71
C VAL A 171 -1.22 14.63 -7.71
N PHE A 172 -1.85 13.45 -7.63
CA PHE A 172 -3.07 13.06 -8.34
C PHE A 172 -4.12 12.58 -7.32
N TRP A 173 -5.14 13.40 -7.10
CA TRP A 173 -6.15 13.18 -6.08
C TRP A 173 -7.23 12.19 -6.49
N PHE A 174 -7.72 11.41 -5.52
CA PHE A 174 -8.91 10.57 -5.64
C PHE A 174 -9.60 10.39 -4.28
N ASN A 175 -10.88 10.00 -4.31
CA ASN A 175 -11.60 9.55 -3.13
C ASN A 175 -11.44 8.03 -3.00
N PRO A 176 -10.84 7.48 -1.94
CA PRO A 176 -10.99 6.06 -1.65
C PRO A 176 -12.46 5.73 -1.41
N MET A 177 -12.92 4.60 -1.94
CA MET A 177 -14.26 4.11 -1.61
C MET A 177 -14.28 3.62 -0.16
N LEU A 178 -15.18 4.18 0.64
CA LEU A 178 -15.34 3.90 2.07
C LEU A 178 -16.53 2.96 2.34
N ASP A 179 -17.44 2.89 1.39
CA ASP A 179 -18.64 2.08 1.41
C ASP A 179 -19.09 1.78 -0.03
N ASP A 180 -20.14 0.97 -0.16
CA ASP A 180 -20.79 0.71 -1.44
C ASP A 180 -21.49 1.98 -1.94
N PRO A 181 -21.05 2.54 -3.11
CA PRO A 181 -21.59 3.76 -3.66
C PRO A 181 -23.07 3.67 -4.06
N ASP A 182 -23.59 2.47 -4.29
CA ASP A 182 -24.99 2.24 -4.68
C ASP A 182 -25.94 2.20 -3.46
N THR A 183 -25.38 2.18 -2.24
CA THR A 183 -26.17 2.21 -1.02
C THR A 183 -26.73 3.61 -0.76
N PRO A 184 -28.04 3.76 -0.44
CA PRO A 184 -28.60 5.04 -0.05
C PRO A 184 -27.88 5.66 1.15
N GLY A 185 -27.38 6.91 0.99
CA GLY A 185 -26.61 7.60 2.03
C GLY A 185 -25.12 7.28 2.03
N SER A 186 -24.61 6.66 0.96
CA SER A 186 -23.19 6.35 0.79
C SER A 186 -22.31 7.56 1.04
N VAL A 187 -21.30 7.38 1.91
CA VAL A 187 -20.27 8.37 2.22
C VAL A 187 -19.37 8.61 1.02
N THR A 188 -19.03 7.57 0.27
CA THR A 188 -18.27 7.65 -0.98
C THR A 188 -18.94 8.58 -1.97
N MET A 189 -20.25 8.43 -2.19
CA MET A 189 -21.01 9.30 -3.09
C MET A 189 -21.13 10.73 -2.57
N GLU A 190 -21.22 10.91 -1.26
CA GLU A 190 -21.26 12.24 -0.66
C GLU A 190 -19.92 12.97 -0.87
N LEU A 191 -18.79 12.31 -0.65
CA LEU A 191 -17.46 12.86 -0.93
C LEU A 191 -17.32 13.25 -2.40
N HIS A 192 -17.78 12.39 -3.31
CA HIS A 192 -17.75 12.69 -4.75
C HIS A 192 -18.59 13.93 -5.08
N ARG A 193 -19.79 14.08 -4.51
CA ARG A 193 -20.63 15.27 -4.74
C ARG A 193 -19.97 16.55 -4.21
N GLN A 194 -19.24 16.46 -3.07
CA GLN A 194 -18.60 17.62 -2.45
C GLN A 194 -17.39 18.12 -3.23
N ASN A 195 -16.55 17.22 -3.75
CA ASN A 195 -15.26 17.59 -4.34
C ASN A 195 -15.11 17.26 -5.83
N GLY A 196 -15.99 16.46 -6.41
CA GLY A 196 -15.98 16.08 -7.84
C GLY A 196 -14.85 15.14 -8.24
N LEU A 197 -14.06 14.65 -7.28
CA LEU A 197 -12.92 13.76 -7.56
C LEU A 197 -13.39 12.35 -7.90
N PRO A 198 -12.65 11.63 -8.77
CA PRO A 198 -12.94 10.22 -9.04
C PRO A 198 -12.81 9.37 -7.79
N CYS A 199 -13.66 8.35 -7.67
CA CYS A 199 -13.57 7.36 -6.61
C CYS A 199 -12.81 6.13 -7.11
N MET A 200 -12.02 5.50 -6.25
CA MET A 200 -11.29 4.27 -6.55
C MET A 200 -11.41 3.28 -5.40
N ASN A 201 -11.75 2.03 -5.73
CA ASN A 201 -11.76 0.95 -4.75
C ASN A 201 -10.31 0.53 -4.42
N ALA A 202 -9.96 0.56 -3.16
CA ALA A 202 -8.64 0.18 -2.65
C ALA A 202 -8.62 -1.24 -2.05
N GLY A 203 -9.76 -1.94 -1.95
CA GLY A 203 -9.84 -3.23 -1.27
C GLY A 203 -9.40 -3.18 0.19
N GLY A 204 -9.51 -2.00 0.83
CA GLY A 204 -9.12 -1.78 2.23
C GLY A 204 -7.61 -1.66 2.49
N ASN A 205 -6.76 -1.72 1.46
CA ASN A 205 -5.30 -1.64 1.63
C ASN A 205 -4.62 -0.95 0.44
N VAL A 206 -3.42 -0.42 0.66
CA VAL A 206 -2.69 0.33 -0.35
C VAL A 206 -2.17 -0.56 -1.51
N GLY A 207 -1.89 -1.84 -1.27
CA GLY A 207 -1.50 -2.78 -2.33
C GLY A 207 -2.63 -3.01 -3.33
N GLY A 208 -3.86 -3.19 -2.84
CA GLY A 208 -5.07 -3.24 -3.66
C GLY A 208 -5.30 -1.95 -4.44
N ALA A 209 -5.07 -0.79 -3.80
CA ALA A 209 -5.13 0.50 -4.48
C ALA A 209 -4.09 0.62 -5.61
N CYS A 210 -2.86 0.12 -5.42
CA CYS A 210 -1.83 0.09 -6.46
C CYS A 210 -2.26 -0.77 -7.66
N TRP A 211 -2.81 -1.95 -7.38
CA TRP A 211 -3.29 -2.85 -8.41
C TRP A 211 -4.47 -2.25 -9.19
N MET A 212 -5.45 -1.68 -8.50
CA MET A 212 -6.59 -0.99 -9.11
C MET A 212 -6.13 0.19 -9.97
N LEU A 213 -5.15 0.97 -9.50
CA LEU A 213 -4.58 2.07 -10.27
C LEU A 213 -3.88 1.57 -11.53
N ALA A 214 -3.07 0.51 -11.44
CA ALA A 214 -2.41 -0.08 -12.61
C ALA A 214 -3.42 -0.56 -13.64
N HIS A 215 -4.46 -1.27 -13.23
CA HIS A 215 -5.51 -1.78 -14.09
C HIS A 215 -6.42 -0.67 -14.62
N ALA A 216 -7.17 -0.01 -13.74
CA ALA A 216 -8.30 0.85 -14.13
C ALA A 216 -7.88 2.28 -14.52
N VAL A 217 -6.71 2.75 -14.08
CA VAL A 217 -6.24 4.12 -14.37
C VAL A 217 -5.13 4.13 -15.41
N LEU A 218 -4.20 3.18 -15.36
CA LEU A 218 -3.10 3.11 -16.34
C LEU A 218 -3.37 2.12 -17.49
N ASP A 219 -4.59 1.57 -17.58
CA ASP A 219 -5.06 0.67 -18.66
C ASP A 219 -4.16 -0.57 -18.82
N LYS A 220 -3.69 -1.19 -17.73
CA LYS A 220 -2.88 -2.40 -17.82
C LYS A 220 -3.77 -3.63 -17.75
N SER A 221 -3.80 -4.40 -18.85
CA SER A 221 -4.58 -5.65 -18.93
C SER A 221 -3.90 -6.84 -18.30
N ARG A 222 -2.60 -6.73 -17.99
CA ARG A 222 -1.80 -7.74 -17.28
C ARG A 222 -1.09 -7.07 -16.12
N VAL A 223 -1.39 -7.47 -14.89
CA VAL A 223 -0.82 -6.86 -13.69
C VAL A 223 -0.17 -7.92 -12.80
N ALA A 224 1.14 -7.82 -12.62
CA ALA A 224 1.88 -8.59 -11.62
C ALA A 224 1.87 -7.87 -10.27
N VAL A 225 1.65 -8.59 -9.18
CA VAL A 225 1.81 -8.08 -7.83
C VAL A 225 3.00 -8.74 -7.14
N THR A 226 3.84 -7.93 -6.49
CA THR A 226 4.99 -8.34 -5.70
C THR A 226 4.89 -7.72 -4.31
N GLY A 227 5.35 -8.42 -3.27
CA GLY A 227 5.21 -7.93 -1.90
C GLY A 227 3.77 -7.86 -1.37
N MET A 228 2.82 -8.52 -2.02
CA MET A 228 1.42 -8.60 -1.58
C MET A 228 1.13 -9.96 -0.92
N ASP A 229 1.73 -10.18 0.24
CA ASP A 229 1.72 -11.49 0.90
C ASP A 229 0.42 -11.80 1.62
N PHE A 230 -0.28 -10.81 2.16
CA PHE A 230 -1.45 -10.93 3.03
C PHE A 230 -1.26 -11.94 4.17
N GLY A 231 -0.04 -12.04 4.67
CA GLY A 231 0.35 -12.95 5.74
C GLY A 231 1.81 -12.84 6.07
N TYR A 232 2.24 -13.74 6.92
CA TYR A 232 3.58 -13.78 7.47
C TYR A 232 4.20 -15.15 7.25
N TYR A 233 5.52 -15.19 7.12
CA TYR A 233 6.28 -16.45 7.09
C TYR A 233 6.25 -17.11 8.46
N ALA A 234 6.30 -18.44 8.52
CA ALA A 234 6.23 -19.23 9.75
C ALA A 234 7.34 -18.87 10.77
N ASP A 235 8.46 -18.33 10.29
CA ASP A 235 9.59 -17.87 11.11
C ASP A 235 9.42 -16.44 11.66
N THR A 236 8.37 -15.72 11.32
CA THR A 236 8.10 -14.37 11.83
C THR A 236 7.50 -14.46 13.22
N PRO A 237 8.09 -13.84 14.26
CA PRO A 237 7.47 -13.77 15.58
C PRO A 237 6.15 -12.99 15.54
N LEU A 238 5.14 -13.43 16.32
CA LEU A 238 3.84 -12.73 16.40
C LEU A 238 3.98 -11.25 16.76
N LEU A 239 4.92 -10.91 17.64
CA LEU A 239 5.22 -9.53 18.03
C LEU A 239 5.59 -8.62 16.84
N ASN A 240 6.15 -9.21 15.78
CA ASN A 240 6.59 -8.48 14.59
C ASN A 240 5.51 -8.42 13.50
N THR A 241 4.28 -8.84 13.80
CA THR A 241 3.16 -8.74 12.88
C THR A 241 2.52 -7.34 12.92
N GLN A 242 1.98 -6.90 11.80
CA GLN A 242 1.43 -5.54 11.62
C GLN A 242 0.32 -5.22 12.62
N TYR A 243 -0.49 -6.20 13.00
CA TYR A 243 -1.69 -6.02 13.84
C TYR A 243 -1.56 -6.69 15.21
N TYR A 244 -0.32 -6.92 15.71
CA TYR A 244 -0.10 -7.55 17.01
C TYR A 244 -0.81 -6.84 18.17
N TYR A 245 -0.71 -5.52 18.21
CA TYR A 245 -1.29 -4.74 19.31
C TYR A 245 -2.80 -4.69 19.27
N GLU A 246 -3.38 -4.62 18.08
CA GLU A 246 -4.82 -4.73 17.88
C GLU A 246 -5.32 -6.13 18.27
N ALA A 247 -4.57 -7.18 17.93
CA ALA A 247 -4.87 -8.56 18.34
C ALA A 247 -4.80 -8.70 19.86
N ARG A 248 -3.78 -8.14 20.51
CA ARG A 248 -3.64 -8.12 21.97
C ARG A 248 -4.83 -7.42 22.64
N ASP A 249 -5.25 -6.28 22.12
CA ASP A 249 -6.38 -5.53 22.65
C ASP A 249 -7.70 -6.33 22.51
N LEU A 250 -7.89 -7.06 21.39
CA LEU A 250 -9.05 -7.94 21.17
C LEU A 250 -9.15 -9.09 22.18
N VAL A 251 -8.03 -9.61 22.67
CA VAL A 251 -8.01 -10.65 23.71
C VAL A 251 -7.92 -10.10 25.14
N GLY A 252 -8.15 -8.77 25.30
CA GLY A 252 -8.17 -8.11 26.61
C GLY A 252 -6.80 -8.03 27.28
N GLY A 253 -5.70 -8.04 26.49
CA GLY A 253 -4.32 -7.99 26.98
C GLY A 253 -3.73 -9.35 27.39
N ASP A 254 -4.48 -10.44 27.22
CA ASP A 254 -3.97 -11.80 27.48
C ASP A 254 -3.13 -12.30 26.29
N GLU A 255 -1.82 -12.05 26.35
CA GLU A 255 -0.89 -12.38 25.26
C GLU A 255 -0.84 -13.90 24.95
N SER A 256 -1.20 -14.77 25.91
CA SER A 256 -1.25 -16.22 25.66
C SER A 256 -2.33 -16.61 24.64
N ARG A 257 -3.31 -15.75 24.43
CA ARG A 257 -4.44 -15.97 23.53
C ARG A 257 -4.29 -15.30 22.16
N ILE A 258 -3.28 -14.47 21.96
CA ILE A 258 -3.09 -13.76 20.68
C ILE A 258 -3.02 -14.74 19.50
N GLY A 259 -2.32 -15.86 19.68
CA GLY A 259 -2.21 -16.90 18.65
C GLY A 259 -3.55 -17.50 18.20
N GLU A 260 -4.62 -17.43 19.02
CA GLU A 260 -5.96 -17.91 18.65
C GLU A 260 -6.60 -17.09 17.52
N LEU A 261 -6.12 -15.86 17.29
CA LEU A 261 -6.64 -14.96 16.24
C LEU A 261 -5.95 -15.15 14.90
N TYR A 262 -4.82 -15.86 14.87
CA TYR A 262 -4.05 -16.09 13.63
C TYR A 262 -4.43 -17.43 13.01
N ILE A 263 -4.43 -17.47 11.69
CA ILE A 263 -4.82 -18.66 10.91
C ILE A 263 -3.64 -19.12 10.07
N ASP A 264 -3.28 -20.40 10.19
CA ASP A 264 -2.27 -21.03 9.34
C ASP A 264 -2.86 -21.36 7.95
N ILE A 265 -2.11 -21.02 6.91
CA ILE A 265 -2.48 -21.24 5.51
C ILE A 265 -1.32 -21.93 4.79
N HIS A 266 -1.56 -23.12 4.26
CA HIS A 266 -0.61 -23.82 3.39
C HIS A 266 -0.71 -23.26 1.97
N ASN A 267 0.42 -22.80 1.42
CA ASN A 267 0.50 -22.35 0.05
C ASN A 267 0.92 -23.51 -0.85
N PRO A 268 0.04 -23.99 -1.75
CA PRO A 268 0.34 -25.17 -2.59
C PRO A 268 1.40 -24.92 -3.66
N HIS A 269 1.71 -23.65 -3.99
CA HIS A 269 2.71 -23.30 -5.01
C HIS A 269 4.14 -23.30 -4.46
N THR A 270 4.32 -23.05 -3.17
CA THR A 270 5.63 -23.05 -2.50
C THR A 270 5.85 -24.27 -1.61
N ASP A 271 4.78 -25.03 -1.34
CA ASP A 271 4.73 -26.11 -0.35
C ASP A 271 5.18 -25.67 1.06
N GLU A 272 4.85 -24.40 1.40
CA GLU A 272 5.20 -23.76 2.67
C GLU A 272 3.96 -23.33 3.44
N TRP A 273 4.09 -23.26 4.77
CA TRP A 273 3.07 -22.71 5.65
C TRP A 273 3.34 -21.24 5.95
N TYR A 274 2.28 -20.48 5.89
CA TYR A 274 2.20 -19.06 6.27
C TYR A 274 1.11 -18.91 7.32
N TYR A 275 1.10 -17.79 8.02
CA TYR A 275 -0.01 -17.44 8.87
C TYR A 275 -0.48 -16.02 8.60
N THR A 276 -1.73 -15.74 8.93
CA THR A 276 -2.36 -14.45 8.68
C THR A 276 -3.21 -14.01 9.86
N ASP A 277 -3.31 -12.70 10.06
CA ASP A 277 -4.24 -12.10 11.02
C ASP A 277 -5.61 -11.82 10.37
N PRO A 278 -6.65 -11.49 11.17
CA PRO A 278 -7.99 -11.25 10.64
C PRO A 278 -8.07 -10.11 9.62
N ALA A 279 -7.25 -9.05 9.76
CA ALA A 279 -7.27 -7.92 8.84
C ALA A 279 -6.65 -8.30 7.49
N TYR A 280 -5.49 -8.93 7.49
CA TYR A 280 -4.88 -9.41 6.26
C TYR A 280 -5.70 -10.51 5.57
N TYR A 281 -6.36 -11.39 6.34
CA TYR A 281 -7.27 -12.37 5.78
C TYR A 281 -8.45 -11.72 5.05
N TRP A 282 -9.00 -10.67 5.63
CA TRP A 282 -10.06 -9.88 4.99
C TRP A 282 -9.57 -9.16 3.74
N TYR A 283 -8.41 -8.49 3.80
CA TYR A 283 -7.82 -7.81 2.62
C TYR A 283 -7.52 -8.78 1.48
N ARG A 284 -7.04 -9.99 1.80
CA ARG A 284 -6.84 -11.06 0.83
C ARG A 284 -8.14 -11.43 0.14
N SER A 285 -9.20 -11.65 0.89
CA SER A 285 -10.51 -12.02 0.37
C SER A 285 -11.08 -10.93 -0.53
N ALA A 286 -11.06 -9.68 -0.09
CA ALA A 286 -11.50 -8.53 -0.88
C ALA A 286 -10.68 -8.37 -2.18
N PHE A 287 -9.36 -8.59 -2.13
CA PHE A 287 -8.51 -8.53 -3.31
C PHE A 287 -8.85 -9.62 -4.33
N ILE A 288 -9.09 -10.85 -3.88
CA ILE A 288 -9.48 -11.97 -4.75
C ILE A 288 -10.83 -11.69 -5.43
N GLU A 289 -11.80 -11.13 -4.71
CA GLU A 289 -13.07 -10.69 -5.27
C GLU A 289 -12.88 -9.62 -6.35
N MET A 290 -12.08 -8.59 -6.06
CA MET A 290 -11.76 -7.55 -7.04
C MET A 290 -11.06 -8.13 -8.28
N ALA A 291 -10.13 -9.08 -8.11
CA ALA A 291 -9.44 -9.72 -9.22
C ALA A 291 -10.37 -10.62 -10.07
N ALA A 292 -11.37 -11.23 -9.44
CA ALA A 292 -12.38 -12.03 -10.14
C ALA A 292 -13.31 -11.18 -11.03
N ASP A 293 -13.60 -9.96 -10.59
CA ASP A 293 -14.53 -9.04 -11.31
C ASP A 293 -13.82 -8.14 -12.35
N ALA A 294 -12.49 -8.14 -12.37
CA ALA A 294 -11.73 -7.23 -13.23
C ALA A 294 -11.50 -7.79 -14.64
N ASP A 295 -11.45 -6.89 -15.62
CA ASP A 295 -11.08 -7.20 -17.03
C ASP A 295 -9.55 -7.29 -17.23
N CYS A 296 -8.77 -7.56 -16.17
CA CYS A 296 -7.34 -7.75 -16.28
C CYS A 296 -6.90 -9.11 -15.76
N THR A 297 -5.80 -9.63 -16.29
CA THR A 297 -5.17 -10.83 -15.77
C THR A 297 -4.20 -10.46 -14.64
N THR A 298 -4.46 -10.99 -13.46
CA THR A 298 -3.64 -10.75 -12.26
C THR A 298 -2.67 -11.89 -12.02
N TYR A 299 -1.40 -11.56 -11.78
CA TYR A 299 -0.33 -12.51 -11.47
C TYR A 299 0.24 -12.24 -10.08
N ASN A 300 0.30 -13.26 -9.23
CA ASN A 300 1.09 -13.16 -8.01
C ASN A 300 2.52 -13.59 -8.30
N CYS A 301 3.43 -12.61 -8.26
CA CYS A 301 4.87 -12.77 -8.43
C CYS A 301 5.64 -12.55 -7.12
N SER A 302 4.96 -12.60 -5.96
CA SER A 302 5.61 -12.43 -4.63
C SER A 302 6.51 -13.62 -4.26
N GLY A 303 6.26 -14.79 -4.85
CA GLY A 303 7.01 -16.02 -4.57
C GLY A 303 6.81 -16.55 -3.14
N GLY A 304 5.73 -16.13 -2.47
CA GLY A 304 5.35 -16.55 -1.13
C GLY A 304 4.02 -15.92 -0.70
N GLY A 305 3.67 -16.10 0.59
CA GLY A 305 2.47 -15.53 1.18
C GLY A 305 1.19 -16.34 0.95
N THR A 306 0.06 -15.71 1.23
CA THR A 306 -1.26 -16.38 1.24
C THR A 306 -2.13 -16.04 0.02
N LEU A 307 -1.64 -15.19 -0.91
CA LEU A 307 -2.40 -14.76 -2.07
C LEU A 307 -2.35 -15.78 -3.21
N PHE A 308 -3.32 -16.65 -3.27
CA PHE A 308 -3.54 -17.59 -4.38
C PHE A 308 -5.05 -17.88 -4.52
N SER A 309 -5.50 -18.06 -5.76
CA SER A 309 -6.88 -18.43 -6.11
C SER A 309 -6.95 -18.76 -7.61
N ASP A 310 -8.11 -19.20 -8.09
CA ASP A 310 -8.37 -19.44 -9.52
C ASP A 310 -8.37 -18.13 -10.35
N HIS A 311 -8.47 -16.96 -9.71
CA HIS A 311 -8.48 -15.63 -10.34
C HIS A 311 -7.14 -14.90 -10.28
N VAL A 312 -6.13 -15.52 -9.63
CA VAL A 312 -4.80 -14.94 -9.47
C VAL A 312 -3.76 -15.97 -9.91
N HIS A 313 -3.18 -15.77 -11.08
CA HIS A 313 -2.17 -16.67 -11.62
C HIS A 313 -0.90 -16.63 -10.78
N TRP A 314 -0.35 -17.80 -10.51
CA TRP A 314 0.95 -17.90 -9.83
C TRP A 314 2.06 -17.97 -10.89
N ALA A 315 3.03 -17.06 -10.82
CA ALA A 315 4.18 -17.02 -11.70
C ALA A 315 5.39 -16.38 -11.01
N SER A 316 6.59 -16.65 -11.49
CA SER A 316 7.74 -15.82 -11.18
C SER A 316 7.64 -14.48 -11.93
N LEU A 317 8.34 -13.45 -11.44
CA LEU A 317 8.35 -12.16 -12.13
C LEU A 317 9.01 -12.28 -13.50
N GLU A 318 10.04 -13.12 -13.63
CA GLU A 318 10.70 -13.42 -14.90
C GLU A 318 9.73 -14.02 -15.93
N GLU A 319 8.96 -15.04 -15.54
CA GLU A 319 7.95 -15.65 -16.41
C GLU A 319 6.89 -14.62 -16.85
N PHE A 320 6.42 -13.78 -15.93
CA PHE A 320 5.49 -12.70 -16.28
C PHE A 320 6.08 -11.72 -17.31
N LEU A 321 7.33 -11.30 -17.13
CA LEU A 321 8.01 -10.36 -18.01
C LEU A 321 8.35 -10.97 -19.38
N ASP A 322 8.66 -12.26 -19.42
CA ASP A 322 8.94 -12.99 -20.66
C ASP A 322 7.65 -13.29 -21.47
N GLY A 323 6.47 -12.95 -20.92
CA GLY A 323 5.18 -13.25 -21.55
C GLY A 323 4.84 -14.75 -21.56
N ALA A 324 5.57 -15.54 -20.81
CA ALA A 324 5.30 -16.98 -20.63
C ALA A 324 4.09 -17.14 -19.70
N THR A 325 2.90 -17.17 -20.30
CA THR A 325 1.67 -17.53 -19.59
C THR A 325 1.32 -18.96 -19.93
N THR A 326 1.42 -19.83 -18.95
CA THR A 326 0.85 -21.19 -19.03
C THR A 326 -0.64 -21.16 -18.81
#